data_42cbe6eb02be814e5fb7895a21098104
#
_entry.id   42cbe6eb02be814e5fb7895a21098104
#
_cell.length_a   1.000
_cell.length_b   1.000
_cell.length_c   1.000
_cell.angle_alpha   90.00
_cell.angle_beta   90.00
_cell.angle_gamma   90.00
#
_symmetry.space_group_name_H-M   'P 1'
#
loop_
_entity.id
_entity.type
_entity.pdbx_description
1 polymer ?
#
loop_
_entity_poly.entity_id
_entity_poly.type
_entity_poly.pdbx_seq_one_letter_code
_entity_poly.pdbx_strand_id
1 'polypeptide(L)'
;MVKAEPARGEEPIKKRNVIVVGGGIAGISTAIFLLDDGHHVTLFETGQPDKGTSSGNAGVISVASCVPTATPRTIANVPSMLLNPHGPLMIRWRYLPKLMPWLSRLVLNAKPSRVQRNARRKAGLLAHASRNYDQILTITGLGGLTHQPGLLTVFETERGWRQAQWILKLLIDIGREVEILNSNEIGQVEHGLKPIFQHAFLTPDSGHILDPGKLMIGLHEAFLARGGVRISERILGITRSNPKSVSVTSSNGEYTAERLVITAGAWSKKLLETIGIKVPLEAER
;
A
#
# COMPACT_ATOMS: atom_id res chain seq x y z
N MET A 1 2.32 2.43 -30.04
CA MET A 1 2.37 3.62 -29.15
C MET A 1 1.17 4.50 -29.49
N VAL A 2 0.07 4.32 -28.80
CA VAL A 2 -1.11 5.18 -28.94
C VAL A 2 -1.01 6.21 -27.82
N LYS A 3 -0.55 7.42 -28.13
CA LYS A 3 -0.77 8.57 -27.26
C LYS A 3 -2.27 8.82 -27.26
N ALA A 4 -2.92 8.69 -26.12
CA ALA A 4 -4.27 9.18 -25.95
C ALA A 4 -4.24 10.68 -26.26
N GLU A 5 -5.01 11.12 -27.27
CA GLU A 5 -5.23 12.54 -27.51
C GLU A 5 -5.86 13.15 -26.26
N PRO A 6 -5.36 14.29 -25.77
CA PRO A 6 -6.00 15.00 -24.67
C PRO A 6 -7.42 15.36 -25.06
N ALA A 7 -8.37 15.12 -24.16
CA ALA A 7 -9.75 15.53 -24.34
C ALA A 7 -9.78 17.06 -24.59
N ARG A 8 -10.55 17.48 -25.61
CA ARG A 8 -10.65 18.89 -26.04
C ARG A 8 -11.01 19.78 -24.84
N GLY A 9 -10.04 20.61 -24.39
CA GLY A 9 -10.26 21.64 -23.37
C GLY A 9 -9.29 21.64 -22.20
N GLU A 10 -8.36 20.68 -22.09
CA GLU A 10 -7.35 20.72 -21.03
C GLU A 10 -6.20 21.67 -21.42
N GLU A 11 -5.99 22.72 -20.62
CA GLU A 11 -4.78 23.53 -20.73
C GLU A 11 -3.54 22.64 -20.60
N PRO A 12 -2.47 22.85 -21.40
CA PRO A 12 -1.26 22.05 -21.33
C PRO A 12 -0.71 22.08 -19.90
N ILE A 13 -0.47 20.91 -19.32
CA ILE A 13 0.06 20.77 -17.96
C ILE A 13 1.38 21.57 -17.89
N LYS A 14 1.41 22.60 -17.04
CA LYS A 14 2.60 23.41 -16.85
C LYS A 14 3.71 22.55 -16.26
N LYS A 15 4.81 22.37 -17.00
CA LYS A 15 5.99 21.66 -16.53
C LYS A 15 6.53 22.31 -15.25
N ARG A 16 6.90 21.48 -14.29
CA ARG A 16 7.39 21.92 -12.96
C ARG A 16 8.59 21.12 -12.52
N ASN A 17 9.40 21.71 -11.68
CA ASN A 17 10.43 21.01 -10.94
C ASN A 17 9.81 20.41 -9.68
N VAL A 18 9.90 19.10 -9.52
CA VAL A 18 9.31 18.34 -8.40
C VAL A 18 10.39 17.55 -7.69
N ILE A 19 10.46 17.70 -6.38
CA ILE A 19 11.27 16.83 -5.51
C ILE A 19 10.35 15.74 -4.94
N VAL A 20 10.79 14.48 -5.03
CA VAL A 20 10.17 13.34 -4.36
C VAL A 20 11.14 12.82 -3.30
N VAL A 21 10.70 12.68 -2.06
CA VAL A 21 11.52 12.18 -0.94
C VAL A 21 11.03 10.80 -0.51
N GLY A 22 11.88 9.80 -0.72
CA GLY A 22 11.62 8.38 -0.47
C GLY A 22 11.33 7.63 -1.76
N GLY A 23 12.22 6.69 -2.11
CA GLY A 23 12.17 5.87 -3.33
C GLY A 23 11.53 4.50 -3.15
N GLY A 24 10.70 4.30 -2.12
CA GLY A 24 9.83 3.13 -2.01
C GLY A 24 8.79 3.08 -3.12
N ILE A 25 7.96 2.03 -3.17
CA ILE A 25 6.99 1.82 -4.25
C ILE A 25 6.11 3.05 -4.51
N ALA A 26 5.62 3.72 -3.47
CA ALA A 26 4.80 4.92 -3.61
C ALA A 26 5.57 6.09 -4.25
N GLY A 27 6.82 6.30 -3.84
CA GLY A 27 7.65 7.40 -4.34
C GLY A 27 8.11 7.19 -5.76
N ILE A 28 8.65 6.01 -6.08
CA ILE A 28 9.14 5.73 -7.42
C ILE A 28 8.01 5.71 -8.45
N SER A 29 6.83 5.15 -8.09
CA SER A 29 5.65 5.17 -8.96
C SER A 29 5.18 6.60 -9.22
N THR A 30 5.08 7.42 -8.17
CA THR A 30 4.73 8.85 -8.30
C THR A 30 5.74 9.58 -9.17
N ALA A 31 7.04 9.33 -8.98
CA ALA A 31 8.09 9.96 -9.76
C ALA A 31 8.01 9.61 -11.26
N ILE A 32 7.72 8.35 -11.59
CA ILE A 32 7.54 7.91 -12.98
C ILE A 32 6.33 8.57 -13.63
N PHE A 33 5.17 8.59 -12.96
CA PHE A 33 3.98 9.26 -13.49
C PHE A 33 4.19 10.77 -13.68
N LEU A 34 4.89 11.43 -12.76
CA LEU A 34 5.23 12.84 -12.90
C LEU A 34 6.17 13.11 -14.11
N LEU A 35 7.10 12.20 -14.39
CA LEU A 35 7.92 12.28 -15.61
C LEU A 35 7.07 12.08 -16.88
N ASP A 36 6.11 11.14 -16.84
CA ASP A 36 5.20 10.86 -17.95
C ASP A 36 4.29 12.09 -18.25
N ASP A 37 3.88 12.81 -17.19
CA ASP A 37 3.19 14.11 -17.28
C ASP A 37 4.09 15.26 -17.74
N GLY A 38 5.39 15.01 -17.97
CA GLY A 38 6.37 15.97 -18.51
C GLY A 38 7.02 16.88 -17.46
N HIS A 39 6.91 16.58 -16.18
CA HIS A 39 7.61 17.30 -15.11
C HIS A 39 9.10 16.92 -15.03
N HIS A 40 9.91 17.79 -14.43
CA HIS A 40 11.30 17.47 -14.06
C HIS A 40 11.30 16.93 -12.63
N VAL A 41 11.77 15.70 -12.43
CA VAL A 41 11.68 15.03 -11.14
C VAL A 41 13.04 14.67 -10.58
N THR A 42 13.29 15.10 -9.35
CA THR A 42 14.44 14.70 -8.54
C THR A 42 13.96 13.82 -7.39
N LEU A 43 14.46 12.59 -7.33
CA LEU A 43 14.15 11.60 -6.31
C LEU A 43 15.28 11.50 -5.28
N PHE A 44 15.00 11.76 -4.02
CA PHE A 44 15.94 11.55 -2.91
C PHE A 44 15.66 10.20 -2.25
N GLU A 45 16.65 9.30 -2.31
CA GLU A 45 16.60 7.97 -1.69
C GLU A 45 17.99 7.53 -1.24
N THR A 46 18.14 7.23 0.05
CA THR A 46 19.43 6.85 0.65
C THR A 46 19.77 5.38 0.47
N GLY A 47 18.77 4.53 0.30
CA GLY A 47 18.93 3.08 0.23
C GLY A 47 19.11 2.56 -1.20
N GLN A 48 19.45 1.29 -1.28
CA GLN A 48 19.34 0.53 -2.53
C GLN A 48 17.86 0.16 -2.77
N PRO A 49 17.40 0.12 -4.03
CA PRO A 49 16.00 -0.15 -4.36
C PRO A 49 15.47 -1.48 -3.78
N ASP A 50 16.33 -2.51 -3.76
CA ASP A 50 16.00 -3.87 -3.32
C ASP A 50 16.21 -4.12 -1.81
N LYS A 51 16.57 -3.10 -1.02
CA LYS A 51 16.83 -3.23 0.42
C LYS A 51 15.78 -2.54 1.31
N GLY A 52 14.78 -1.92 0.70
CA GLY A 52 13.71 -1.21 1.41
C GLY A 52 12.52 -2.11 1.78
N THR A 53 11.58 -1.55 2.53
CA THR A 53 10.32 -2.22 2.93
C THR A 53 9.48 -2.65 1.72
N SER A 54 9.61 -1.94 0.59
CA SER A 54 8.86 -2.23 -0.64
C SER A 54 9.37 -3.47 -1.39
N SER A 55 10.57 -3.96 -1.10
CA SER A 55 11.17 -5.15 -1.72
C SER A 55 11.00 -6.42 -0.87
N GLY A 56 10.89 -6.28 0.46
CA GLY A 56 10.82 -7.40 1.41
C GLY A 56 9.40 -7.80 1.82
N ASN A 57 8.41 -7.64 0.96
CA ASN A 57 7.02 -7.99 1.23
C ASN A 57 6.53 -9.16 0.37
N ALA A 58 5.33 -9.65 0.63
CA ALA A 58 4.73 -10.77 -0.09
C ALA A 58 4.25 -10.44 -1.52
N GLY A 59 4.37 -9.20 -1.97
CA GLY A 59 3.98 -8.77 -3.31
C GLY A 59 2.48 -8.81 -3.61
N VAL A 60 1.62 -9.01 -2.62
CA VAL A 60 0.17 -9.16 -2.86
C VAL A 60 -0.45 -7.83 -3.30
N ILE A 61 -1.14 -7.88 -4.44
CA ILE A 61 -2.01 -6.81 -4.94
C ILE A 61 -3.44 -7.25 -4.63
N SER A 62 -4.08 -6.64 -3.61
CA SER A 62 -5.43 -7.04 -3.21
C SER A 62 -6.37 -5.85 -3.11
N VAL A 63 -7.33 -5.78 -4.01
CA VAL A 63 -8.43 -4.81 -3.97
C VAL A 63 -9.46 -5.17 -2.90
N ALA A 64 -9.52 -6.44 -2.47
CA ALA A 64 -10.43 -6.94 -1.44
C ALA A 64 -9.90 -6.72 0.00
N SER A 65 -8.64 -6.31 0.18
CA SER A 65 -8.06 -6.00 1.52
C SER A 65 -8.61 -4.70 2.13
N CYS A 66 -9.89 -4.41 1.91
CA CYS A 66 -10.55 -3.20 2.39
C CYS A 66 -11.19 -3.36 3.78
N VAL A 67 -11.39 -4.58 4.27
CA VAL A 67 -11.96 -4.82 5.60
C VAL A 67 -10.96 -4.42 6.68
N PRO A 68 -11.35 -3.55 7.64
CA PRO A 68 -10.46 -3.19 8.75
C PRO A 68 -10.13 -4.40 9.64
N THR A 69 -8.92 -4.43 10.19
CA THR A 69 -8.49 -5.49 11.12
C THR A 69 -9.31 -5.49 12.41
N ALA A 70 -9.68 -4.29 12.91
CA ALA A 70 -10.54 -4.14 14.09
C ALA A 70 -12.00 -4.40 13.72
N THR A 71 -12.44 -5.63 13.91
CA THR A 71 -13.85 -6.04 13.80
C THR A 71 -14.42 -6.39 15.18
N PRO A 72 -15.76 -6.43 15.37
CA PRO A 72 -16.36 -6.85 16.63
C PRO A 72 -15.81 -8.21 17.10
N ARG A 73 -15.61 -9.10 16.13
CA ARG A 73 -15.10 -10.43 16.37
C ARG A 73 -13.62 -10.45 16.76
N THR A 74 -12.78 -9.67 16.07
CA THR A 74 -11.36 -9.56 16.43
C THR A 74 -11.25 -9.11 17.89
N ILE A 75 -12.04 -8.12 18.30
CA ILE A 75 -12.06 -7.64 19.69
C ILE A 75 -12.55 -8.71 20.66
N ALA A 76 -13.62 -9.46 20.31
CA ALA A 76 -14.12 -10.56 21.16
C ALA A 76 -13.09 -11.70 21.33
N ASN A 77 -12.23 -11.91 20.36
CA ASN A 77 -11.18 -12.95 20.42
C ASN A 77 -9.89 -12.50 21.12
N VAL A 78 -9.73 -11.22 21.44
CA VAL A 78 -8.51 -10.70 22.12
C VAL A 78 -8.18 -11.48 23.41
N PRO A 79 -9.13 -11.78 24.31
CA PRO A 79 -8.79 -12.53 25.53
C PRO A 79 -8.19 -13.92 25.23
N SER A 80 -8.77 -14.66 24.29
CA SER A 80 -8.26 -15.98 23.90
C SER A 80 -6.90 -15.93 23.22
N MET A 81 -6.65 -14.87 22.44
CA MET A 81 -5.34 -14.64 21.80
C MET A 81 -4.26 -14.32 22.85
N LEU A 82 -4.58 -13.58 23.89
CA LEU A 82 -3.65 -13.23 24.98
C LEU A 82 -3.34 -14.42 25.90
N LEU A 83 -4.29 -15.34 26.07
CA LEU A 83 -4.11 -16.56 26.88
C LEU A 83 -3.30 -17.62 26.16
N ASN A 84 -3.12 -17.53 24.86
CA ASN A 84 -2.31 -18.45 24.09
C ASN A 84 -0.86 -17.97 24.01
N PRO A 85 0.12 -18.66 24.63
CA PRO A 85 1.54 -18.28 24.57
C PRO A 85 2.13 -18.22 23.15
N HIS A 86 1.54 -18.97 22.22
CA HIS A 86 1.92 -18.99 20.80
C HIS A 86 0.92 -18.20 19.93
N GLY A 87 0.08 -17.38 20.55
CA GLY A 87 -0.93 -16.58 19.88
C GLY A 87 -0.33 -15.41 19.10
N PRO A 88 -1.11 -14.86 18.17
CA PRO A 88 -0.66 -13.75 17.31
C PRO A 88 -0.59 -12.41 18.05
N LEU A 89 -1.03 -12.32 19.32
CA LEU A 89 -1.11 -11.08 20.08
C LEU A 89 -0.27 -11.20 21.35
N MET A 90 0.74 -10.31 21.45
CA MET A 90 1.57 -10.17 22.65
C MET A 90 1.50 -8.72 23.12
N ILE A 91 1.17 -8.52 24.40
CA ILE A 91 1.16 -7.19 25.04
C ILE A 91 2.39 -7.01 25.93
N ARG A 92 3.16 -5.96 25.67
CA ARG A 92 4.17 -5.49 26.60
C ARG A 92 3.47 -4.66 27.69
N TRP A 93 3.17 -5.24 28.82
CA TRP A 93 2.41 -4.63 29.93
C TRP A 93 2.92 -3.26 30.34
N ARG A 94 4.24 -3.08 30.32
CA ARG A 94 4.90 -1.80 30.65
C ARG A 94 4.56 -0.67 29.64
N TYR A 95 4.16 -1.03 28.41
CA TYR A 95 3.78 -0.08 27.36
C TYR A 95 2.27 0.20 27.34
N LEU A 96 1.48 -0.62 28.02
CA LEU A 96 0.02 -0.56 28.00
C LEU A 96 -0.55 0.84 28.29
N PRO A 97 -0.09 1.61 29.30
CA PRO A 97 -0.62 2.94 29.56
C PRO A 97 -0.49 3.90 28.37
N LYS A 98 0.62 3.81 27.63
CA LYS A 98 0.85 4.62 26.42
C LYS A 98 -0.03 4.16 25.24
N LEU A 99 -0.38 2.88 25.21
CA LEU A 99 -1.18 2.26 24.16
C LEU A 99 -2.70 2.48 24.36
N MET A 100 -3.15 2.76 25.58
CA MET A 100 -4.57 2.90 25.95
C MET A 100 -5.36 3.88 25.06
N PRO A 101 -4.87 5.09 24.73
CA PRO A 101 -5.61 6.00 23.85
C PRO A 101 -5.83 5.43 22.43
N TRP A 102 -4.87 4.64 21.94
CA TRP A 102 -5.00 3.97 20.64
C TRP A 102 -5.96 2.78 20.73
N LEU A 103 -5.84 1.93 21.76
CA LEU A 103 -6.72 0.79 21.98
C LEU A 103 -8.19 1.21 22.14
N SER A 104 -8.46 2.29 22.87
CA SER A 104 -9.82 2.80 23.01
C SER A 104 -10.42 3.21 21.65
N ARG A 105 -9.65 3.88 20.81
CA ARG A 105 -10.06 4.23 19.45
C ARG A 105 -10.25 2.98 18.57
N LEU A 106 -9.38 1.97 18.71
CA LEU A 106 -9.49 0.70 18.00
C LEU A 106 -10.82 0.02 18.33
N VAL A 107 -11.14 -0.15 19.62
CA VAL A 107 -12.40 -0.75 20.11
C VAL A 107 -13.62 0.04 19.61
N LEU A 108 -13.58 1.38 19.71
CA LEU A 108 -14.66 2.23 19.23
C LEU A 108 -14.87 2.09 17.71
N ASN A 109 -13.81 1.88 16.94
CA ASN A 109 -13.88 1.68 15.49
C ASN A 109 -14.28 0.26 15.09
N ALA A 110 -14.27 -0.71 16.00
CA ALA A 110 -14.72 -2.06 15.76
C ALA A 110 -16.26 -2.23 15.70
N LYS A 111 -17.05 -1.18 15.99
CA LYS A 111 -18.51 -1.22 15.83
C LYS A 111 -18.91 -1.53 14.38
N PRO A 112 -19.90 -2.42 14.12
CA PRO A 112 -20.25 -2.87 12.76
C PRO A 112 -20.47 -1.72 11.78
N SER A 113 -21.19 -0.68 12.16
CA SER A 113 -21.45 0.49 11.31
C SER A 113 -20.18 1.29 10.95
N ARG A 114 -19.22 1.37 11.88
CA ARG A 114 -17.91 2.00 11.62
C ARG A 114 -17.04 1.13 10.73
N VAL A 115 -17.04 -0.19 10.95
CA VAL A 115 -16.31 -1.14 10.10
C VAL A 115 -16.81 -1.07 8.67
N GLN A 116 -18.12 -1.10 8.43
CA GLN A 116 -18.69 -0.93 7.09
C GLN A 116 -18.29 0.39 6.44
N ARG A 117 -18.41 1.50 7.17
CA ARG A 117 -18.04 2.82 6.66
C ARG A 117 -16.54 2.89 6.30
N ASN A 118 -15.68 2.36 7.17
CA ASN A 118 -14.24 2.36 6.95
C ASN A 118 -13.85 1.42 5.81
N ALA A 119 -14.51 0.25 5.68
CA ALA A 119 -14.32 -0.66 4.57
C ALA A 119 -14.68 0.01 3.22
N ARG A 120 -15.83 0.70 3.14
CA ARG A 120 -16.22 1.45 1.92
C ARG A 120 -15.22 2.54 1.56
N ARG A 121 -14.73 3.31 2.54
CA ARG A 121 -13.71 4.35 2.31
C ARG A 121 -12.40 3.74 1.80
N LYS A 122 -11.95 2.65 2.42
CA LYS A 122 -10.74 1.94 2.01
C LYS A 122 -10.93 1.27 0.65
N ALA A 123 -12.11 0.72 0.36
CA ALA A 123 -12.44 0.17 -0.95
C ALA A 123 -12.34 1.21 -2.07
N GLY A 124 -12.78 2.45 -1.82
CA GLY A 124 -12.60 3.55 -2.77
C GLY A 124 -11.13 3.86 -3.08
N LEU A 125 -10.25 3.81 -2.07
CA LEU A 125 -8.80 3.98 -2.28
C LEU A 125 -8.19 2.83 -3.07
N LEU A 126 -8.68 1.60 -2.87
CA LEU A 126 -8.15 0.39 -3.53
C LEU A 126 -8.81 0.11 -4.89
N ALA A 127 -9.88 0.82 -5.25
CA ALA A 127 -10.68 0.54 -6.44
C ALA A 127 -9.87 0.50 -7.75
N HIS A 128 -8.78 1.23 -7.81
CA HIS A 128 -7.94 1.34 -9.00
C HIS A 128 -6.55 0.72 -8.82
N ALA A 129 -6.31 0.00 -7.72
CA ALA A 129 -4.97 -0.52 -7.41
C ALA A 129 -4.45 -1.45 -8.51
N SER A 130 -5.21 -2.45 -8.93
CA SER A 130 -4.82 -3.38 -9.99
C SER A 130 -4.54 -2.63 -11.29
N ARG A 131 -5.49 -1.81 -11.76
CA ARG A 131 -5.32 -1.01 -12.99
C ARG A 131 -4.11 -0.08 -12.95
N ASN A 132 -3.85 0.55 -11.82
CA ASN A 132 -2.69 1.44 -11.68
C ASN A 132 -1.37 0.66 -11.69
N TYR A 133 -1.35 -0.57 -11.14
CA TYR A 133 -0.22 -1.47 -11.28
C TYR A 133 -0.02 -1.88 -12.74
N ASP A 134 -1.07 -2.30 -13.44
CA ASP A 134 -1.00 -2.66 -14.86
C ASP A 134 -0.47 -1.50 -15.70
N GLN A 135 -0.94 -0.28 -15.42
CA GLN A 135 -0.49 0.91 -16.12
C GLN A 135 1.02 1.15 -15.91
N ILE A 136 1.50 1.18 -14.66
CA ILE A 136 2.93 1.44 -14.40
C ILE A 136 3.81 0.32 -14.94
N LEU A 137 3.40 -0.94 -14.83
CA LEU A 137 4.13 -2.08 -15.37
C LEU A 137 4.19 -2.04 -16.90
N THR A 138 3.11 -1.62 -17.55
CA THR A 138 3.07 -1.45 -19.02
C THR A 138 4.02 -0.35 -19.47
N ILE A 139 3.93 0.86 -18.90
CA ILE A 139 4.78 1.98 -19.30
C ILE A 139 6.26 1.75 -18.98
N THR A 140 6.58 0.90 -18.01
CA THR A 140 7.97 0.58 -17.63
C THR A 140 8.51 -0.69 -18.28
N GLY A 141 7.66 -1.47 -18.98
CA GLY A 141 8.05 -2.74 -19.59
C GLY A 141 8.23 -3.89 -18.59
N LEU A 142 7.69 -3.77 -17.36
CA LEU A 142 7.85 -4.73 -16.27
C LEU A 142 6.65 -5.69 -16.11
N GLY A 143 5.76 -5.78 -17.11
CA GLY A 143 4.55 -6.60 -17.07
C GLY A 143 4.78 -8.08 -16.77
N GLY A 144 5.94 -8.63 -17.12
CA GLY A 144 6.32 -10.01 -16.79
C GLY A 144 6.56 -10.30 -15.30
N LEU A 145 6.54 -9.28 -14.44
CA LEU A 145 6.71 -9.42 -12.99
C LEU A 145 5.39 -9.53 -12.22
N THR A 146 4.24 -9.53 -12.89
CA THR A 146 2.93 -9.68 -12.24
C THR A 146 2.25 -10.96 -12.67
N HIS A 147 1.48 -11.52 -11.75
CA HIS A 147 0.57 -12.63 -12.00
C HIS A 147 -0.76 -12.35 -11.28
N GLN A 148 -1.88 -12.50 -11.99
CA GLN A 148 -3.21 -12.14 -11.48
C GLN A 148 -4.17 -13.35 -11.48
N PRO A 149 -3.88 -14.42 -10.72
CA PRO A 149 -4.74 -15.60 -10.61
C PRO A 149 -5.90 -15.40 -9.65
N GLY A 150 -6.05 -14.23 -9.04
CA GLY A 150 -6.89 -14.01 -7.89
C GLY A 150 -6.16 -14.27 -6.56
N LEU A 151 -6.86 -14.03 -5.45
CA LEU A 151 -6.39 -14.37 -4.11
C LEU A 151 -7.36 -15.40 -3.49
N LEU A 152 -6.86 -16.63 -3.33
CA LEU A 152 -7.60 -17.73 -2.73
C LEU A 152 -7.49 -17.69 -1.21
N THR A 153 -8.62 -17.69 -0.51
CA THR A 153 -8.68 -17.80 0.96
C THR A 153 -9.40 -19.10 1.33
N VAL A 154 -8.67 -20.01 1.96
CA VAL A 154 -9.15 -21.34 2.35
C VAL A 154 -9.47 -21.43 3.84
N PHE A 155 -10.39 -22.34 4.22
CA PHE A 155 -10.82 -22.56 5.59
C PHE A 155 -10.67 -24.03 5.98
N GLU A 156 -9.91 -24.30 7.03
CA GLU A 156 -9.72 -25.66 7.57
C GLU A 156 -10.94 -26.15 8.35
N THR A 157 -11.77 -25.27 8.89
CA THR A 157 -12.87 -25.63 9.76
C THR A 157 -14.16 -24.97 9.34
N GLU A 158 -15.27 -25.72 9.50
CA GLU A 158 -16.63 -25.23 9.31
C GLU A 158 -16.93 -23.98 10.19
N ARG A 159 -16.36 -23.95 11.40
CA ARG A 159 -16.46 -22.77 12.27
C ARG A 159 -15.78 -21.56 11.64
N GLY A 160 -14.59 -21.72 11.07
CA GLY A 160 -13.86 -20.65 10.37
C GLY A 160 -14.66 -20.12 9.20
N TRP A 161 -15.21 -21.02 8.39
CA TRP A 161 -16.06 -20.69 7.24
C TRP A 161 -17.33 -19.91 7.63
N ARG A 162 -18.12 -20.43 8.61
CA ARG A 162 -19.29 -19.71 9.10
C ARG A 162 -18.96 -18.30 9.60
N GLN A 163 -17.81 -18.17 10.16
CA GLN A 163 -17.34 -16.89 10.67
C GLN A 163 -16.89 -15.93 9.55
N ALA A 164 -16.49 -16.44 8.39
CA ALA A 164 -16.13 -15.63 7.23
C ALA A 164 -17.33 -15.04 6.50
N GLN A 165 -18.55 -15.63 6.67
CA GLN A 165 -19.77 -15.22 5.97
C GLN A 165 -20.07 -13.73 6.12
N TRP A 166 -19.80 -13.15 7.31
CA TRP A 166 -20.00 -11.73 7.54
C TRP A 166 -19.04 -10.87 6.71
N ILE A 167 -17.79 -11.32 6.58
CA ILE A 167 -16.77 -10.62 5.75
C ILE A 167 -17.15 -10.74 4.28
N LEU A 168 -17.55 -11.93 3.83
CA LEU A 168 -18.01 -12.16 2.46
C LEU A 168 -19.17 -11.24 2.09
N LYS A 169 -20.19 -11.21 2.96
CA LYS A 169 -21.33 -10.32 2.76
C LYS A 169 -20.87 -8.86 2.67
N LEU A 170 -19.95 -8.43 3.54
CA LEU A 170 -19.44 -7.06 3.51
C LEU A 170 -18.69 -6.77 2.21
N LEU A 171 -17.87 -7.70 1.70
CA LEU A 171 -17.16 -7.55 0.42
C LEU A 171 -18.13 -7.40 -0.74
N ILE A 172 -19.16 -8.25 -0.80
CA ILE A 172 -20.23 -8.19 -1.82
C ILE A 172 -21.01 -6.86 -1.72
N ASP A 173 -21.39 -6.46 -0.51
CA ASP A 173 -22.16 -5.21 -0.25
C ASP A 173 -21.39 -3.94 -0.66
N ILE A 174 -20.07 -3.99 -0.75
CA ILE A 174 -19.21 -2.89 -1.20
C ILE A 174 -18.74 -3.06 -2.65
N GLY A 175 -19.33 -4.02 -3.39
CA GLY A 175 -19.09 -4.21 -4.82
C GLY A 175 -17.78 -4.92 -5.17
N ARG A 176 -17.27 -5.79 -4.28
CA ARG A 176 -16.15 -6.67 -4.60
C ARG A 176 -16.63 -7.98 -5.18
N GLU A 177 -15.96 -8.41 -6.23
CA GLU A 177 -16.19 -9.72 -6.81
C GLU A 177 -15.62 -10.80 -5.89
N VAL A 178 -16.43 -11.81 -5.59
CA VAL A 178 -16.06 -12.92 -4.71
C VAL A 178 -16.70 -14.19 -5.25
N GLU A 179 -15.91 -15.19 -5.51
CA GLU A 179 -16.33 -16.52 -5.93
C GLU A 179 -16.22 -17.48 -4.74
N ILE A 180 -17.31 -18.18 -4.41
CA ILE A 180 -17.31 -19.19 -3.34
C ILE A 180 -17.00 -20.54 -3.98
N LEU A 181 -16.02 -21.25 -3.41
CA LEU A 181 -15.50 -22.49 -3.96
C LEU A 181 -15.71 -23.64 -2.96
N ASN A 182 -16.16 -24.80 -3.50
CA ASN A 182 -16.19 -26.07 -2.80
C ASN A 182 -14.86 -26.82 -2.91
N SER A 183 -14.72 -27.97 -2.24
CA SER A 183 -13.48 -28.75 -2.18
C SER A 183 -12.91 -29.15 -3.56
N ASN A 184 -13.78 -29.51 -4.52
CA ASN A 184 -13.34 -29.89 -5.86
C ASN A 184 -12.83 -28.67 -6.64
N GLU A 185 -13.53 -27.55 -6.55
CA GLU A 185 -13.15 -26.29 -7.21
C GLU A 185 -11.85 -25.73 -6.63
N ILE A 186 -11.63 -25.86 -5.31
CA ILE A 186 -10.34 -25.49 -4.68
C ILE A 186 -9.19 -26.27 -5.30
N GLY A 187 -9.33 -27.59 -5.49
CA GLY A 187 -8.32 -28.42 -6.11
C GLY A 187 -8.05 -28.09 -7.59
N GLN A 188 -9.04 -27.53 -8.29
CA GLN A 188 -8.86 -27.06 -9.67
C GLN A 188 -8.10 -25.74 -9.75
N VAL A 189 -8.33 -24.84 -8.79
CA VAL A 189 -7.64 -23.53 -8.71
C VAL A 189 -6.20 -23.69 -8.21
N GLU A 190 -5.98 -24.54 -7.21
CA GLU A 190 -4.66 -24.74 -6.59
C GLU A 190 -4.37 -26.23 -6.35
N HIS A 191 -3.70 -26.85 -7.30
CA HIS A 191 -3.38 -28.28 -7.27
C HIS A 191 -2.42 -28.70 -6.15
N GLY A 192 -1.65 -27.75 -5.62
CA GLY A 192 -0.68 -28.00 -4.55
C GLY A 192 -1.30 -28.09 -3.15
N LEU A 193 -2.56 -27.72 -2.97
CA LEU A 193 -3.23 -27.78 -1.69
C LEU A 193 -3.67 -29.20 -1.34
N LYS A 194 -3.49 -29.58 -0.06
CA LYS A 194 -4.05 -30.82 0.45
C LYS A 194 -5.59 -30.77 0.40
N PRO A 195 -6.29 -31.90 0.15
CA PRO A 195 -7.76 -31.94 0.04
C PRO A 195 -8.47 -31.91 1.42
N ILE A 196 -7.92 -31.11 2.35
CA ILE A 196 -8.50 -30.92 3.70
C ILE A 196 -9.45 -29.72 3.76
N PHE A 197 -9.38 -28.83 2.78
CA PHE A 197 -10.19 -27.62 2.75
C PHE A 197 -11.55 -27.91 2.08
N GLN A 198 -12.63 -27.62 2.80
CA GLN A 198 -14.00 -27.84 2.32
C GLN A 198 -14.62 -26.57 1.74
N HIS A 199 -14.12 -25.42 2.17
CA HIS A 199 -14.63 -24.12 1.79
C HIS A 199 -13.51 -23.13 1.52
N ALA A 200 -13.69 -22.34 0.48
CA ALA A 200 -12.83 -21.22 0.15
C ALA A 200 -13.63 -20.09 -0.48
N PHE A 201 -13.00 -18.96 -0.61
CA PHE A 201 -13.42 -17.93 -1.56
C PHE A 201 -12.22 -17.39 -2.33
N LEU A 202 -12.46 -17.04 -3.58
CA LEU A 202 -11.52 -16.40 -4.47
C LEU A 202 -11.95 -14.93 -4.68
N THR A 203 -10.98 -14.02 -4.66
CA THR A 203 -11.16 -12.62 -5.08
C THR A 203 -10.39 -12.42 -6.39
N PRO A 204 -11.06 -12.51 -7.56
CA PRO A 204 -10.40 -12.57 -8.86
C PRO A 204 -9.64 -11.31 -9.23
N ASP A 205 -10.09 -10.13 -8.76
CA ASP A 205 -9.42 -8.83 -9.00
C ASP A 205 -8.07 -8.69 -8.29
N SER A 206 -7.61 -9.73 -7.59
CA SER A 206 -6.36 -9.74 -6.82
C SER A 206 -5.26 -10.46 -7.59
N GLY A 207 -4.02 -10.16 -7.24
CA GLY A 207 -2.85 -10.80 -7.83
C GLY A 207 -1.61 -10.60 -6.97
N HIS A 208 -0.46 -10.87 -7.55
CA HIS A 208 0.80 -10.65 -6.84
C HIS A 208 1.94 -10.28 -7.79
N ILE A 209 2.95 -9.66 -7.23
CA ILE A 209 4.22 -9.41 -7.87
C ILE A 209 5.12 -10.63 -7.59
N LEU A 210 5.64 -11.24 -8.64
CA LEU A 210 6.48 -12.45 -8.56
C LEU A 210 7.78 -12.21 -7.78
N ASP A 211 8.35 -11.02 -7.94
CA ASP A 211 9.59 -10.62 -7.26
C ASP A 211 9.53 -9.10 -6.97
N PRO A 212 9.13 -8.71 -5.76
CA PRO A 212 9.09 -7.29 -5.38
C PRO A 212 10.45 -6.60 -5.42
N GLY A 213 11.54 -7.33 -5.17
CA GLY A 213 12.90 -6.79 -5.27
C GLY A 213 13.25 -6.40 -6.70
N LYS A 214 13.04 -7.32 -7.65
CA LYS A 214 13.23 -7.03 -9.08
C LYS A 214 12.32 -5.92 -9.58
N LEU A 215 11.07 -5.87 -9.11
CA LEU A 215 10.17 -4.76 -9.44
C LEU A 215 10.78 -3.43 -9.01
N MET A 216 11.27 -3.32 -7.77
CA MET A 216 11.85 -2.09 -7.27
C MET A 216 13.09 -1.66 -8.06
N ILE A 217 13.98 -2.60 -8.39
CA ILE A 217 15.15 -2.32 -9.25
C ILE A 217 14.70 -1.81 -10.61
N GLY A 218 13.81 -2.53 -11.30
CA GLY A 218 13.34 -2.18 -12.63
C GLY A 218 12.60 -0.82 -12.68
N LEU A 219 11.82 -0.48 -11.65
CA LEU A 219 11.17 0.83 -11.56
C LEU A 219 12.20 1.96 -11.43
N HIS A 220 13.24 1.79 -10.62
CA HIS A 220 14.31 2.78 -10.49
C HIS A 220 15.12 2.94 -11.79
N GLU A 221 15.42 1.85 -12.47
CA GLU A 221 16.07 1.87 -13.79
C GLU A 221 15.18 2.59 -14.83
N ALA A 222 13.90 2.27 -14.85
CA ALA A 222 12.93 2.91 -15.74
C ALA A 222 12.77 4.42 -15.46
N PHE A 223 12.86 4.85 -14.21
CA PHE A 223 12.86 6.26 -13.80
C PHE A 223 14.08 6.99 -14.36
N LEU A 224 15.29 6.42 -14.19
CA LEU A 224 16.53 7.00 -14.69
C LEU A 224 16.54 7.07 -16.23
N ALA A 225 16.13 5.98 -16.90
CA ALA A 225 16.05 5.93 -18.37
C ALA A 225 15.08 6.98 -18.96
N ARG A 226 14.11 7.46 -18.18
CA ARG A 226 13.19 8.55 -18.56
C ARG A 226 13.71 9.95 -18.23
N GLY A 227 14.96 10.08 -17.81
CA GLY A 227 15.57 11.37 -17.49
C GLY A 227 15.29 11.85 -16.06
N GLY A 228 14.78 10.99 -15.18
CA GLY A 228 14.68 11.28 -13.75
C GLY A 228 16.07 11.39 -13.10
N VAL A 229 16.21 12.25 -12.11
CA VAL A 229 17.44 12.43 -11.35
C VAL A 229 17.30 11.77 -9.97
N ARG A 230 18.18 10.82 -9.64
CA ARG A 230 18.26 10.23 -8.32
C ARG A 230 19.45 10.78 -7.53
N ILE A 231 19.18 11.24 -6.30
CA ILE A 231 20.19 11.74 -5.37
C ILE A 231 20.19 10.83 -4.14
N SER A 232 21.35 10.25 -3.83
CA SER A 232 21.53 9.34 -2.68
C SER A 232 21.87 10.12 -1.41
N GLU A 233 20.97 11.01 -0.99
CA GLU A 233 21.15 11.84 0.18
C GLU A 233 19.91 11.78 1.10
N ARG A 234 20.16 11.95 2.40
CA ARG A 234 19.09 12.01 3.38
C ARG A 234 18.57 13.43 3.51
N ILE A 235 17.27 13.61 3.37
CA ILE A 235 16.60 14.87 3.66
C ILE A 235 16.40 14.97 5.19
N LEU A 236 16.88 16.07 5.75
CA LEU A 236 16.89 16.36 7.19
C LEU A 236 15.80 17.34 7.59
N GLY A 237 15.40 18.23 6.67
CA GLY A 237 14.41 19.26 6.93
C GLY A 237 13.74 19.77 5.67
N ILE A 238 12.62 20.46 5.89
CA ILE A 238 11.87 21.14 4.84
C ILE A 238 11.70 22.59 5.26
N THR A 239 11.85 23.49 4.31
CA THR A 239 11.60 24.92 4.51
C THR A 239 10.72 25.44 3.38
N ARG A 240 9.67 26.17 3.72
CA ARG A 240 8.83 26.84 2.74
C ARG A 240 9.42 28.21 2.43
N SER A 241 10.17 28.30 1.35
CA SER A 241 10.90 29.53 0.99
C SER A 241 9.96 30.68 0.54
N ASN A 242 8.88 30.32 -0.18
CA ASN A 242 7.83 31.25 -0.59
C ASN A 242 6.57 30.48 -1.02
N PRO A 243 5.44 31.12 -1.36
CA PRO A 243 4.22 30.44 -1.80
C PRO A 243 4.37 29.55 -3.04
N LYS A 244 5.41 29.76 -3.85
CA LYS A 244 5.63 29.07 -5.13
C LYS A 244 6.76 28.06 -5.09
N SER A 245 7.59 28.03 -4.04
CA SER A 245 8.75 27.14 -3.93
C SER A 245 8.90 26.55 -2.53
N VAL A 246 9.47 25.36 -2.48
CA VAL A 246 9.84 24.62 -1.28
C VAL A 246 11.29 24.23 -1.36
N SER A 247 12.03 24.41 -0.27
CA SER A 247 13.41 23.94 -0.13
C SER A 247 13.47 22.72 0.79
N VAL A 248 14.37 21.81 0.49
CA VAL A 248 14.71 20.68 1.34
C VAL A 248 16.19 20.75 1.68
N THR A 249 16.52 20.56 2.95
CA THR A 249 17.90 20.48 3.42
C THR A 249 18.31 19.02 3.49
N SER A 250 19.36 18.65 2.79
CA SER A 250 19.98 17.34 2.84
C SER A 250 21.24 17.34 3.70
N SER A 251 21.92 16.18 3.76
CA SER A 251 23.24 16.07 4.41
C SER A 251 24.34 16.90 3.72
N ASN A 252 24.17 17.22 2.43
CA ASN A 252 25.25 17.82 1.63
C ASN A 252 24.88 19.20 1.05
N GLY A 253 23.64 19.68 1.24
CA GLY A 253 23.23 20.98 0.74
C GLY A 253 21.73 21.22 0.76
N GLU A 254 21.33 22.33 0.15
CA GLU A 254 19.93 22.73 0.02
C GLU A 254 19.48 22.60 -1.44
N TYR A 255 18.27 22.08 -1.63
CA TYR A 255 17.65 21.91 -2.94
C TYR A 255 16.27 22.55 -2.95
N THR A 256 15.96 23.23 -4.04
CA THR A 256 14.71 23.97 -4.19
C THR A 256 13.90 23.45 -5.38
N ALA A 257 12.59 23.31 -5.20
CA ALA A 257 11.66 22.94 -6.25
C ALA A 257 10.33 23.69 -6.12
N GLU A 258 9.49 23.62 -7.15
CA GLU A 258 8.14 24.20 -7.12
C GLU A 258 7.17 23.32 -6.30
N ARG A 259 7.43 22.02 -6.24
CA ARG A 259 6.59 21.02 -5.52
C ARG A 259 7.45 20.00 -4.81
N LEU A 260 6.92 19.51 -3.69
CA LEU A 260 7.51 18.46 -2.89
C LEU A 260 6.49 17.34 -2.65
N VAL A 261 6.90 16.12 -2.90
CA VAL A 261 6.14 14.92 -2.58
C VAL A 261 6.89 14.14 -1.52
N ILE A 262 6.24 13.82 -0.41
CA ILE A 262 6.85 13.10 0.71
C ILE A 262 6.29 11.69 0.73
N THR A 263 7.14 10.72 0.46
CA THR A 263 6.85 9.27 0.38
C THR A 263 7.85 8.45 1.18
N ALA A 264 8.42 9.06 2.23
CA ALA A 264 9.46 8.47 3.07
C ALA A 264 8.93 7.43 4.09
N GLY A 265 7.75 6.83 3.84
CA GLY A 265 7.17 5.81 4.70
C GLY A 265 7.05 6.28 6.17
N ALA A 266 7.51 5.46 7.11
CA ALA A 266 7.47 5.79 8.54
C ALA A 266 8.32 7.01 8.91
N TRP A 267 9.33 7.35 8.11
CA TRP A 267 10.17 8.53 8.33
C TRP A 267 9.51 9.85 7.93
N SER A 268 8.40 9.80 7.19
CA SER A 268 7.63 10.99 6.80
C SER A 268 7.19 11.83 8.01
N LYS A 269 6.89 11.18 9.15
CA LYS A 269 6.51 11.87 10.39
C LYS A 269 7.57 12.89 10.83
N LYS A 270 8.83 12.44 10.97
CA LYS A 270 9.92 13.32 11.44
C LYS A 270 10.17 14.46 10.46
N LEU A 271 10.05 14.19 9.16
CA LEU A 271 10.25 15.20 8.14
C LEU A 271 9.13 16.25 8.13
N LEU A 272 7.87 15.82 8.30
CA LEU A 272 6.71 16.72 8.37
C LEU A 272 6.70 17.57 9.66
N GLU A 273 7.24 17.05 10.75
CA GLU A 273 7.38 17.80 12.01
C GLU A 273 8.25 19.05 11.86
N THR A 274 9.22 19.06 10.91
CA THR A 274 10.07 20.25 10.66
C THR A 274 9.29 21.46 10.13
N ILE A 275 8.10 21.22 9.56
CA ILE A 275 7.16 22.24 9.07
C ILE A 275 5.88 22.32 9.90
N GLY A 276 5.88 21.75 11.12
CA GLY A 276 4.76 21.80 12.06
C GLY A 276 3.58 20.88 11.73
N ILE A 277 3.70 19.99 10.75
CA ILE A 277 2.64 19.04 10.38
C ILE A 277 2.79 17.77 11.21
N LYS A 278 1.75 17.43 11.98
CA LYS A 278 1.69 16.21 12.77
C LYS A 278 0.89 15.12 12.05
N VAL A 279 1.51 13.97 11.81
CA VAL A 279 0.87 12.79 11.24
C VAL A 279 0.95 11.62 12.22
N PRO A 280 -0.11 10.81 12.38
CA PRO A 280 -0.14 9.69 13.31
C PRO A 280 0.54 8.45 12.70
N LEU A 281 1.83 8.57 12.38
CA LEU A 281 2.65 7.47 11.86
C LEU A 281 3.62 7.00 12.92
N GLU A 282 3.76 5.67 13.06
CA GLU A 282 4.79 5.02 13.87
C GLU A 282 5.40 3.87 13.06
N ALA A 283 6.71 3.66 13.23
CA ALA A 283 7.39 2.50 12.67
C ALA A 283 7.16 1.30 13.58
N GLU A 284 6.57 0.24 13.06
CA GLU A 284 6.49 -1.07 13.70
C GLU A 284 7.67 -1.95 13.25
N ARG A 285 8.19 -2.75 14.19
CA ARG A 285 9.27 -3.72 13.94
C ARG A 285 8.81 -5.11 14.36
#